data_7ce1f6970eb36727317d5760cf13d4c1
#
_entry.id   7ce1f6970eb36727317d5760cf13d4c1
#
_cell.length_a   1.000
_cell.length_b   1.000
_cell.length_c   1.000
_cell.angle_alpha   90.00
_cell.angle_beta   90.00
_cell.angle_gamma   90.00
#
_symmetry.space_group_name_H-M   'P 1'
#
loop_
_entity.id
_entity.type
_entity.pdbx_description
1 polymer ?
#
loop_
_entity_poly.entity_id
_entity_poly.type
_entity_poly.pdbx_seq_one_letter_code
_entity_poly.pdbx_strand_id
1 'polypeptide(L)'
;MSLTPFTGNFTQQESISDSAIMAATEVLRSGRLHRYNTAEGEVSQTAQLETEYAAWQGSKYCLACTSGGYALSTALKAAGLESGEQVLTNSFTLAPVPGAIVNAGGQPVFVEVTNNLVIDLEDLEAKAKSSGARFFMLSHMRGHLADMDRIIDIVTAHNLILIEDCAHTMGALWDGKRSGNFGHASCFSTQTYKHVDSG
;
A
#
# COMPACT_ATOMS: atom_id res chain seq x y z
N MET A 1 -13.11 -9.66 31.30
CA MET A 1 -11.87 -8.85 31.18
C MET A 1 -12.29 -7.39 31.20
N SER A 2 -11.82 -6.57 32.15
CA SER A 2 -12.04 -5.12 32.08
C SER A 2 -11.15 -4.55 31.00
N LEU A 3 -11.74 -3.95 29.97
CA LEU A 3 -10.96 -3.24 28.94
C LEU A 3 -10.36 -1.98 29.60
N THR A 4 -9.06 -1.82 29.52
CA THR A 4 -8.40 -0.57 29.90
C THR A 4 -8.78 0.47 28.85
N PRO A 5 -9.43 1.60 29.24
CA PRO A 5 -9.78 2.62 28.30
C PRO A 5 -8.52 3.24 27.66
N PHE A 6 -8.59 3.52 26.36
CA PHE A 6 -7.55 4.26 25.68
C PHE A 6 -7.54 5.71 26.16
N THR A 7 -6.39 6.16 26.66
CA THR A 7 -6.19 7.51 27.21
C THR A 7 -5.28 8.40 26.34
N GLY A 8 -4.82 7.88 25.20
CA GLY A 8 -3.97 8.62 24.26
C GLY A 8 -4.76 9.62 23.39
N ASN A 9 -4.03 10.43 22.66
CA ASN A 9 -4.57 11.38 21.69
C ASN A 9 -4.29 10.87 20.27
N PHE A 10 -5.33 10.52 19.50
CA PHE A 10 -5.21 10.05 18.13
C PHE A 10 -4.68 11.11 17.13
N THR A 11 -4.68 12.37 17.50
CA THR A 11 -4.19 13.47 16.66
C THR A 11 -2.80 13.95 17.06
N GLN A 12 -2.22 13.39 18.12
CA GLN A 12 -0.86 13.73 18.53
C GLN A 12 0.11 12.98 17.64
N GLN A 13 1.01 13.73 17.03
CA GLN A 13 2.14 13.16 16.27
C GLN A 13 3.33 12.97 17.18
N GLU A 14 4.10 11.93 16.92
CA GLU A 14 5.41 11.78 17.52
C GLU A 14 6.41 12.72 16.84
N SER A 15 7.34 13.27 17.61
CA SER A 15 8.40 14.08 17.04
C SER A 15 9.38 13.22 16.26
N ILE A 16 9.88 13.75 15.14
CA ILE A 16 10.98 13.14 14.40
C ILE A 16 12.21 13.10 15.29
N SER A 17 12.94 11.99 15.32
CA SER A 17 14.13 11.83 16.15
C SER A 17 15.25 12.77 15.71
N ASP A 18 16.10 13.20 16.68
CA ASP A 18 17.26 14.04 16.38
C ASP A 18 18.19 13.41 15.34
N SER A 19 18.36 12.10 15.36
CA SER A 19 19.17 11.37 14.36
C SER A 19 18.60 11.49 12.95
N ALA A 20 17.27 11.41 12.80
CA ALA A 20 16.62 11.57 11.51
C ALA A 20 16.70 13.02 11.01
N ILE A 21 16.54 14.00 11.92
CA ILE A 21 16.71 15.42 11.60
C ILE A 21 18.14 15.69 11.15
N MET A 22 19.14 15.14 11.84
CA MET A 22 20.55 15.27 11.45
C MET A 22 20.83 14.67 10.06
N ALA A 23 20.36 13.45 9.80
CA ALA A 23 20.53 12.79 8.50
C ALA A 23 19.90 13.60 7.37
N ALA A 24 18.66 14.08 7.54
CA ALA A 24 18.00 14.95 6.57
C ALA A 24 18.77 16.27 6.34
N THR A 25 19.30 16.86 7.42
CA THR A 25 20.10 18.09 7.33
C THR A 25 21.40 17.87 6.55
N GLU A 26 22.06 16.74 6.73
CA GLU A 26 23.27 16.39 5.97
C GLU A 26 22.98 16.24 4.48
N VAL A 27 21.89 15.55 4.13
CA VAL A 27 21.45 15.44 2.73
C VAL A 27 21.18 16.81 2.12
N LEU A 28 20.43 17.69 2.85
CA LEU A 28 20.14 19.05 2.38
C LEU A 28 21.43 19.88 2.20
N ARG A 29 22.37 19.82 3.13
CA ARG A 29 23.66 20.53 3.05
C ARG A 29 24.54 20.03 1.91
N SER A 30 24.46 18.76 1.58
CA SER A 30 25.21 18.17 0.46
C SER A 30 24.74 18.70 -0.91
N GLY A 31 23.51 19.21 -1.00
CA GLY A 31 22.84 19.58 -2.25
C GLY A 31 22.49 18.41 -3.16
N ARG A 32 22.76 17.16 -2.73
CA ARG A 32 22.51 15.92 -3.50
C ARG A 32 21.09 15.41 -3.24
N LEU A 33 20.12 16.11 -3.80
CA LEU A 33 18.69 15.82 -3.58
C LEU A 33 18.12 14.83 -4.60
N HIS A 34 18.93 14.38 -5.57
CA HIS A 34 18.52 13.41 -6.58
C HIS A 34 18.99 12.00 -6.20
N ARG A 35 18.14 11.00 -6.40
CA ARG A 35 18.49 9.59 -6.16
C ARG A 35 19.65 9.08 -7.03
N TYR A 36 19.90 9.73 -8.16
CA TYR A 36 20.92 9.35 -9.16
C TYR A 36 22.16 10.26 -9.16
N ASN A 37 22.17 11.35 -8.40
CA ASN A 37 23.29 12.28 -8.31
C ASN A 37 24.18 11.92 -7.12
N THR A 38 24.86 10.80 -7.22
CA THR A 38 25.81 10.28 -6.21
C THR A 38 27.23 10.26 -6.76
N ALA A 39 28.23 10.31 -5.88
CA ALA A 39 29.62 10.08 -6.27
C ALA A 39 29.84 8.61 -6.65
N GLU A 40 30.96 8.33 -7.32
CA GLU A 40 31.31 6.96 -7.68
C GLU A 40 31.46 6.09 -6.42
N GLY A 41 30.75 4.96 -6.39
CA GLY A 41 30.71 4.03 -5.25
C GLY A 41 29.76 4.46 -4.09
N GLU A 42 29.12 5.61 -4.17
CA GLU A 42 28.15 6.09 -3.17
C GLU A 42 26.74 5.61 -3.51
N VAL A 43 25.99 5.17 -2.49
CA VAL A 43 24.57 4.80 -2.61
C VAL A 43 23.73 5.96 -2.07
N SER A 44 22.75 6.43 -2.84
CA SER A 44 21.84 7.48 -2.36
C SER A 44 20.95 6.98 -1.20
N GLN A 45 20.54 7.89 -0.33
CA GLN A 45 19.64 7.57 0.80
C GLN A 45 18.33 6.92 0.33
N THR A 46 17.82 7.35 -0.81
CA THR A 46 16.62 6.75 -1.43
C THR A 46 16.88 5.30 -1.85
N ALA A 47 18.01 5.02 -2.52
CA ALA A 47 18.34 3.67 -2.95
C ALA A 47 18.64 2.74 -1.76
N GLN A 48 19.23 3.28 -0.70
CA GLN A 48 19.42 2.55 0.55
C GLN A 48 18.08 2.18 1.21
N LEU A 49 17.15 3.15 1.33
CA LEU A 49 15.80 2.91 1.83
C LEU A 49 15.09 1.81 1.03
N GLU A 50 15.15 1.87 -0.30
CA GLU A 50 14.52 0.87 -1.18
C GLU A 50 15.08 -0.53 -0.92
N THR A 51 16.41 -0.65 -0.73
CA THR A 51 17.06 -1.92 -0.44
C THR A 51 16.70 -2.46 0.94
N GLU A 52 16.78 -1.63 1.97
CA GLU A 52 16.48 -1.99 3.35
C GLU A 52 14.99 -2.35 3.53
N TYR A 53 14.10 -1.53 2.94
CA TYR A 53 12.67 -1.80 3.02
C TYR A 53 12.27 -3.08 2.28
N ALA A 54 12.81 -3.32 1.08
CA ALA A 54 12.58 -4.56 0.35
C ALA A 54 13.02 -5.78 1.18
N ALA A 55 14.20 -5.73 1.79
CA ALA A 55 14.70 -6.81 2.65
C ALA A 55 13.82 -7.02 3.90
N TRP A 56 13.41 -5.93 4.57
CA TRP A 56 12.53 -5.99 5.74
C TRP A 56 11.14 -6.52 5.38
N GLN A 57 10.55 -6.06 4.29
CA GLN A 57 9.24 -6.49 3.82
C GLN A 57 9.25 -7.95 3.33
N GLY A 58 10.40 -8.44 2.88
CA GLY A 58 10.53 -9.74 2.23
C GLY A 58 10.14 -9.71 0.75
N SER A 59 10.17 -8.55 0.13
CA SER A 59 9.95 -8.35 -1.30
C SER A 59 11.27 -8.33 -2.07
N LYS A 60 11.21 -8.65 -3.37
CA LYS A 60 12.41 -8.62 -4.22
C LYS A 60 12.86 -7.20 -4.54
N TYR A 61 11.92 -6.28 -4.68
CA TYR A 61 12.15 -4.89 -5.06
C TYR A 61 11.27 -3.95 -4.25
N CYS A 62 11.77 -2.74 -4.05
CA CYS A 62 11.00 -1.60 -3.55
C CYS A 62 11.34 -0.38 -4.40
N LEU A 63 10.37 0.48 -4.65
CA LEU A 63 10.53 1.76 -5.32
C LEU A 63 9.92 2.86 -4.46
N ALA A 64 10.72 3.84 -4.07
CA ALA A 64 10.24 5.03 -3.39
C ALA A 64 9.56 5.97 -4.39
N CYS A 65 8.32 6.35 -4.07
CA CYS A 65 7.47 7.21 -4.87
C CYS A 65 7.07 8.46 -4.09
N THR A 66 6.55 9.46 -4.79
CA THR A 66 6.17 10.75 -4.22
C THR A 66 4.94 10.71 -3.32
N SER A 67 4.08 9.71 -3.48
CA SER A 67 2.88 9.52 -2.64
C SER A 67 2.31 8.12 -2.79
N GLY A 68 1.50 7.67 -1.81
CA GLY A 68 0.78 6.40 -1.88
C GLY A 68 -0.18 6.32 -3.07
N GLY A 69 -0.92 7.39 -3.37
CA GLY A 69 -1.80 7.43 -4.55
C GLY A 69 -1.04 7.29 -5.87
N TYR A 70 0.14 7.91 -5.98
CA TYR A 70 1.01 7.73 -7.14
C TYR A 70 1.56 6.29 -7.22
N ALA A 71 1.96 5.71 -6.09
CA ALA A 71 2.42 4.32 -6.04
C ALA A 71 1.33 3.34 -6.53
N LEU A 72 0.08 3.50 -6.06
CA LEU A 72 -1.06 2.67 -6.47
C LEU A 72 -1.34 2.76 -7.99
N SER A 73 -1.39 3.99 -8.53
CA SER A 73 -1.61 4.16 -9.98
C SER A 73 -0.45 3.61 -10.81
N THR A 74 0.78 3.76 -10.33
CA THR A 74 1.98 3.23 -10.99
C THR A 74 1.99 1.70 -10.96
N ALA A 75 1.61 1.08 -9.84
CA ALA A 75 1.51 -0.38 -9.72
C ALA A 75 0.50 -0.96 -10.73
N LEU A 76 -0.68 -0.35 -10.88
CA LEU A 76 -1.66 -0.76 -11.88
C LEU A 76 -1.12 -0.65 -13.31
N LYS A 77 -0.50 0.48 -13.66
CA LYS A 77 0.11 0.68 -14.99
C LYS A 77 1.24 -0.30 -15.26
N ALA A 78 2.12 -0.53 -14.28
CA ALA A 78 3.23 -1.47 -14.39
C ALA A 78 2.74 -2.92 -14.53
N ALA A 79 1.59 -3.25 -13.92
CA ALA A 79 0.95 -4.55 -14.06
C ALA A 79 0.16 -4.71 -15.38
N GLY A 80 0.14 -3.67 -16.24
CA GLY A 80 -0.47 -3.73 -17.57
C GLY A 80 -1.95 -3.37 -17.61
N LEU A 81 -2.41 -2.48 -16.72
CA LEU A 81 -3.77 -1.92 -16.82
C LEU A 81 -3.89 -1.07 -18.09
N GLU A 82 -4.87 -1.39 -18.90
CA GLU A 82 -5.22 -0.64 -20.10
C GLU A 82 -6.34 0.38 -19.81
N SER A 83 -6.46 1.40 -20.68
CA SER A 83 -7.47 2.43 -20.52
C SER A 83 -8.88 1.86 -20.62
N GLY A 84 -9.74 2.19 -19.65
CA GLY A 84 -11.14 1.74 -19.59
C GLY A 84 -11.33 0.37 -18.93
N GLU A 85 -10.27 -0.35 -18.58
CA GLU A 85 -10.41 -1.63 -17.88
C GLU A 85 -10.99 -1.45 -16.47
N GLN A 86 -11.79 -2.41 -16.05
CA GLN A 86 -12.38 -2.45 -14.73
C GLN A 86 -11.39 -2.96 -13.69
N VAL A 87 -11.40 -2.33 -12.51
CA VAL A 87 -10.59 -2.70 -11.35
C VAL A 87 -11.52 -2.88 -10.16
N LEU A 88 -11.60 -4.08 -9.61
CA LEU A 88 -12.33 -4.34 -8.38
C LEU A 88 -11.64 -3.62 -7.21
N THR A 89 -12.40 -3.04 -6.30
CA THR A 89 -11.88 -2.45 -5.07
C THR A 89 -12.97 -2.40 -3.99
N ASN A 90 -12.60 -2.54 -2.73
CA ASN A 90 -13.57 -2.45 -1.64
C ASN A 90 -14.07 -1.02 -1.43
N SER A 91 -15.37 -0.89 -1.09
CA SER A 91 -16.06 0.41 -0.95
C SER A 91 -15.64 1.17 0.31
N PHE A 92 -15.26 0.49 1.39
CA PHE A 92 -14.67 1.12 2.58
C PHE A 92 -13.18 1.34 2.37
N THR A 93 -12.85 2.53 1.85
CA THR A 93 -11.47 2.95 1.57
C THR A 93 -11.36 4.47 1.55
N LEU A 94 -10.15 4.99 1.40
CA LEU A 94 -9.91 6.43 1.20
C LEU A 94 -10.00 6.79 -0.30
N ALA A 95 -10.43 8.02 -0.58
CA ALA A 95 -10.56 8.54 -1.94
C ALA A 95 -9.30 8.36 -2.84
N PRO A 96 -8.05 8.39 -2.33
CA PRO A 96 -6.87 8.08 -3.13
C PRO A 96 -6.88 6.70 -3.81
N VAL A 97 -7.58 5.71 -3.26
CA VAL A 97 -7.62 4.36 -3.84
C VAL A 97 -8.41 4.32 -5.15
N PRO A 98 -9.71 4.64 -5.17
CA PRO A 98 -10.44 4.73 -6.44
C PRO A 98 -9.89 5.86 -7.34
N GLY A 99 -9.38 6.94 -6.76
CA GLY A 99 -8.69 8.00 -7.49
C GLY A 99 -7.44 7.51 -8.24
N ALA A 100 -6.66 6.61 -7.65
CA ALA A 100 -5.49 6.00 -8.30
C ALA A 100 -5.90 5.10 -9.47
N ILE A 101 -7.02 4.38 -9.35
CA ILE A 101 -7.57 3.57 -10.44
C ILE A 101 -7.94 4.47 -11.63
N VAL A 102 -8.69 5.55 -11.37
CA VAL A 102 -9.07 6.51 -12.42
C VAL A 102 -7.84 7.18 -13.03
N ASN A 103 -6.87 7.59 -12.20
CA ASN A 103 -5.63 8.21 -12.68
C ASN A 103 -4.75 7.24 -13.49
N ALA A 104 -4.86 5.94 -13.24
CA ALA A 104 -4.22 4.92 -14.06
C ALA A 104 -4.91 4.70 -15.42
N GLY A 105 -6.13 5.21 -15.59
CA GLY A 105 -6.98 5.04 -16.78
C GLY A 105 -8.06 3.97 -16.62
N GLY A 106 -8.15 3.32 -15.45
CA GLY A 106 -9.13 2.28 -15.16
C GLY A 106 -10.47 2.81 -14.65
N GLN A 107 -11.42 1.90 -14.50
CA GLN A 107 -12.75 2.16 -13.96
C GLN A 107 -12.94 1.36 -12.66
N PRO A 108 -13.14 2.02 -11.49
CA PRO A 108 -13.34 1.31 -10.24
C PRO A 108 -14.71 0.61 -10.23
N VAL A 109 -14.71 -0.66 -9.86
CA VAL A 109 -15.90 -1.47 -9.56
C VAL A 109 -15.87 -1.76 -8.07
N PHE A 110 -16.79 -1.14 -7.34
CA PHE A 110 -16.81 -1.28 -5.90
C PHE A 110 -17.39 -2.61 -5.46
N VAL A 111 -16.68 -3.25 -4.55
CA VAL A 111 -17.09 -4.45 -3.82
C VAL A 111 -17.61 -4.03 -2.46
N GLU A 112 -18.71 -4.60 -2.01
CA GLU A 112 -19.30 -4.31 -0.72
C GLU A 112 -18.38 -4.68 0.44
N VAL A 113 -18.72 -4.19 1.62
CA VAL A 113 -18.04 -4.51 2.87
C VAL A 113 -19.03 -5.07 3.89
N THR A 114 -18.53 -5.94 4.74
CA THR A 114 -19.28 -6.51 5.85
C THR A 114 -19.51 -5.49 6.98
N ASN A 115 -20.32 -5.83 7.96
CA ASN A 115 -20.50 -5.04 9.18
C ASN A 115 -19.20 -4.83 9.98
N ASN A 116 -18.17 -5.64 9.73
CA ASN A 116 -16.84 -5.50 10.33
C ASN A 116 -15.90 -4.59 9.52
N LEU A 117 -16.42 -3.93 8.48
CA LEU A 117 -15.68 -3.02 7.60
C LEU A 117 -14.52 -3.68 6.83
N VAL A 118 -14.57 -4.98 6.66
CA VAL A 118 -13.70 -5.72 5.73
C VAL A 118 -14.47 -6.06 4.47
N ILE A 119 -13.77 -6.31 3.38
CA ILE A 119 -14.37 -6.66 2.09
C ILE A 119 -15.31 -7.86 2.22
N ASP A 120 -16.46 -7.80 1.55
CA ASP A 120 -17.40 -8.91 1.43
C ASP A 120 -16.90 -9.88 0.36
N LEU A 121 -16.56 -11.10 0.79
CA LEU A 121 -15.96 -12.10 -0.10
C LEU A 121 -16.99 -12.73 -1.07
N GLU A 122 -18.27 -12.75 -0.71
CA GLU A 122 -19.32 -13.26 -1.59
C GLU A 122 -19.56 -12.27 -2.73
N ASP A 123 -19.63 -10.98 -2.41
CA ASP A 123 -19.75 -9.92 -3.42
C ASP A 123 -18.49 -9.80 -4.28
N LEU A 124 -17.29 -9.96 -3.68
CA LEU A 124 -16.03 -10.03 -4.43
C LEU A 124 -16.07 -11.14 -5.49
N GLU A 125 -16.44 -12.34 -5.09
CA GLU A 125 -16.50 -13.49 -6.00
C GLU A 125 -17.57 -13.29 -7.09
N ALA A 126 -18.74 -12.76 -6.73
CA ALA A 126 -19.80 -12.47 -7.69
C ALA A 126 -19.35 -11.43 -8.74
N LYS A 127 -18.67 -10.36 -8.31
CA LYS A 127 -18.15 -9.32 -9.20
C LYS A 127 -16.95 -9.78 -10.01
N ALA A 128 -16.08 -10.62 -9.45
CA ALA A 128 -15.01 -11.27 -10.21
C ALA A 128 -15.54 -12.08 -11.41
N LYS A 129 -16.68 -12.75 -11.21
CA LYS A 129 -17.35 -13.53 -12.29
C LYS A 129 -18.03 -12.64 -13.34
N SER A 130 -18.63 -11.52 -12.92
CA SER A 130 -19.58 -10.78 -13.77
C SER A 130 -19.01 -9.51 -14.40
N SER A 131 -17.98 -8.90 -13.82
CA SER A 131 -17.45 -7.62 -14.30
C SER A 131 -16.50 -7.72 -15.48
N GLY A 132 -15.82 -8.85 -15.63
CA GLY A 132 -14.72 -8.97 -16.59
C GLY A 132 -13.43 -8.28 -16.15
N ALA A 133 -13.35 -7.82 -14.88
CA ALA A 133 -12.15 -7.19 -14.32
C ALA A 133 -10.99 -8.21 -14.27
N ARG A 134 -9.81 -7.76 -14.69
CA ARG A 134 -8.55 -8.50 -14.50
C ARG A 134 -7.79 -8.07 -13.26
N PHE A 135 -8.12 -6.92 -12.70
CA PHE A 135 -7.42 -6.30 -11.58
C PHE A 135 -8.30 -6.22 -10.34
N PHE A 136 -7.66 -6.46 -9.22
CA PHE A 136 -8.26 -6.23 -7.90
C PHE A 136 -7.29 -5.41 -7.05
N MET A 137 -7.73 -4.23 -6.63
CA MET A 137 -7.00 -3.35 -5.70
C MET A 137 -7.65 -3.46 -4.32
N LEU A 138 -7.02 -4.20 -3.43
CA LEU A 138 -7.48 -4.43 -2.06
C LEU A 138 -6.91 -3.36 -1.12
N SER A 139 -7.76 -2.54 -0.52
CA SER A 139 -7.36 -1.59 0.50
C SER A 139 -7.56 -2.18 1.90
N HIS A 140 -6.47 -2.33 2.65
CA HIS A 140 -6.48 -2.75 4.06
C HIS A 140 -6.81 -1.56 4.97
N MET A 141 -8.01 -1.00 4.76
CA MET A 141 -8.42 0.24 5.41
C MET A 141 -8.41 0.12 6.93
N ARG A 142 -7.83 1.11 7.60
CA ARG A 142 -7.70 1.19 9.07
C ARG A 142 -6.96 0.01 9.73
N GLY A 143 -6.16 -0.73 8.96
CA GLY A 143 -5.39 -1.86 9.48
C GLY A 143 -6.18 -3.15 9.59
N HIS A 144 -7.40 -3.20 9.05
CA HIS A 144 -8.21 -4.41 9.01
C HIS A 144 -7.73 -5.30 7.87
N LEU A 145 -7.17 -6.46 8.20
CA LEU A 145 -6.93 -7.54 7.25
C LEU A 145 -8.21 -8.38 7.15
N ALA A 146 -8.66 -8.63 5.93
CA ALA A 146 -9.69 -9.61 5.67
C ALA A 146 -9.10 -11.04 5.69
N ASP A 147 -9.94 -12.04 5.46
CA ASP A 147 -9.48 -13.43 5.29
C ASP A 147 -8.65 -13.54 4.00
N MET A 148 -7.32 -13.43 4.15
CA MET A 148 -6.40 -13.40 3.02
C MET A 148 -6.33 -14.75 2.31
N ASP A 149 -6.56 -15.86 3.01
CA ASP A 149 -6.56 -17.19 2.38
C ASP A 149 -7.73 -17.28 1.39
N ARG A 150 -8.94 -16.91 1.82
CA ARG A 150 -10.11 -16.85 0.95
C ARG A 150 -9.96 -15.84 -0.20
N ILE A 151 -9.32 -14.70 0.06
CA ILE A 151 -9.03 -13.71 -0.99
C ILE A 151 -8.12 -14.32 -2.05
N ILE A 152 -7.05 -15.01 -1.66
CA ILE A 152 -6.12 -15.63 -2.60
C ILE A 152 -6.77 -16.76 -3.39
N ASP A 153 -7.68 -17.52 -2.78
CA ASP A 153 -8.48 -18.52 -3.50
C ASP A 153 -9.32 -17.87 -4.61
N ILE A 154 -10.02 -16.77 -4.32
CA ILE A 154 -10.82 -16.02 -5.31
C ILE A 154 -9.92 -15.42 -6.39
N VAL A 155 -8.82 -14.77 -6.00
CA VAL A 155 -7.83 -14.17 -6.92
C VAL A 155 -7.30 -15.22 -7.89
N THR A 156 -6.97 -16.40 -7.38
CA THR A 156 -6.44 -17.52 -8.19
C THR A 156 -7.52 -18.09 -9.11
N ALA A 157 -8.72 -18.35 -8.59
CA ALA A 157 -9.82 -18.93 -9.35
C ALA A 157 -10.27 -18.05 -10.52
N HIS A 158 -10.14 -16.73 -10.37
CA HIS A 158 -10.55 -15.76 -11.40
C HIS A 158 -9.38 -15.10 -12.15
N ASN A 159 -8.14 -15.55 -11.92
CA ASN A 159 -6.92 -15.01 -12.53
C ASN A 159 -6.78 -13.48 -12.35
N LEU A 160 -7.15 -12.98 -11.18
CA LEU A 160 -7.04 -11.56 -10.89
C LEU A 160 -5.60 -11.16 -10.57
N ILE A 161 -5.20 -9.97 -11.01
CA ILE A 161 -3.96 -9.32 -10.62
C ILE A 161 -4.25 -8.52 -9.35
N LEU A 162 -3.81 -9.01 -8.19
CA LEU A 162 -4.01 -8.35 -6.90
C LEU A 162 -2.95 -7.29 -6.67
N ILE A 163 -3.39 -6.06 -6.40
CA ILE A 163 -2.58 -4.95 -5.88
C ILE A 163 -3.05 -4.66 -4.45
N GLU A 164 -2.14 -4.64 -3.48
CA GLU A 164 -2.48 -4.37 -2.08
C GLU A 164 -2.18 -2.91 -1.71
N ASP A 165 -3.18 -2.18 -1.22
CA ASP A 165 -2.98 -0.90 -0.53
C ASP A 165 -2.73 -1.16 0.95
N CYS A 166 -1.47 -1.12 1.33
CA CYS A 166 -0.96 -1.38 2.68
C CYS A 166 -0.66 -0.09 3.45
N ALA A 167 -1.26 1.05 3.08
CA ALA A 167 -1.01 2.33 3.73
C ALA A 167 -1.32 2.35 5.25
N HIS A 168 -2.09 1.36 5.75
CA HIS A 168 -2.45 1.21 7.16
C HIS A 168 -2.01 -0.13 7.77
N THR A 169 -1.23 -0.94 7.07
CA THR A 169 -0.87 -2.29 7.52
C THR A 169 0.62 -2.59 7.44
N MET A 170 1.48 -1.57 7.45
CA MET A 170 2.93 -1.79 7.49
C MET A 170 3.30 -2.65 8.71
N GLY A 171 3.88 -3.83 8.47
CA GLY A 171 4.25 -4.79 9.51
C GLY A 171 3.13 -5.68 10.05
N ALA A 172 1.86 -5.49 9.64
CA ALA A 172 0.80 -6.39 10.01
C ALA A 172 0.99 -7.78 9.38
N LEU A 173 0.55 -8.81 10.09
CA LEU A 173 0.72 -10.20 9.68
C LEU A 173 -0.64 -10.88 9.54
N TRP A 174 -0.78 -11.72 8.52
CA TRP A 174 -1.79 -12.76 8.40
C TRP A 174 -1.09 -14.10 8.38
N ASP A 175 -1.35 -14.95 9.36
CA ASP A 175 -0.71 -16.26 9.55
C ASP A 175 0.82 -16.23 9.37
N GLY A 176 1.48 -15.26 10.00
CA GLY A 176 2.93 -15.07 9.95
C GLY A 176 3.48 -14.42 8.68
N LYS A 177 2.66 -14.20 7.65
CA LYS A 177 3.05 -13.53 6.41
C LYS A 177 2.67 -12.06 6.44
N ARG A 178 3.63 -11.15 6.13
CA ARG A 178 3.35 -9.71 6.12
C ARG A 178 2.32 -9.33 5.07
N SER A 179 1.42 -8.40 5.42
CA SER A 179 0.57 -7.72 4.45
C SER A 179 1.42 -7.09 3.35
N GLY A 180 0.92 -7.08 2.14
CA GLY A 180 1.68 -6.63 0.97
C GLY A 180 2.51 -7.72 0.29
N ASN A 181 2.49 -8.95 0.81
CA ASN A 181 3.17 -10.08 0.18
C ASN A 181 2.20 -11.11 -0.41
N PHE A 182 0.90 -10.78 -0.49
CA PHE A 182 -0.12 -11.69 -1.02
C PHE A 182 -0.38 -11.45 -2.51
N GLY A 183 -0.26 -10.20 -2.95
CA GLY A 183 -0.54 -9.77 -4.31
C GLY A 183 0.68 -9.70 -5.22
N HIS A 184 0.44 -9.17 -6.41
CA HIS A 184 1.43 -8.93 -7.45
C HIS A 184 2.35 -7.76 -7.11
N ALA A 185 1.76 -6.73 -6.50
CA ALA A 185 2.46 -5.57 -5.96
C ALA A 185 1.72 -5.03 -4.74
N SER A 186 2.43 -4.29 -3.91
CA SER A 186 1.87 -3.64 -2.73
C SER A 186 2.40 -2.22 -2.60
N CYS A 187 1.55 -1.34 -2.08
CA CYS A 187 1.86 0.06 -1.90
C CYS A 187 1.73 0.44 -0.43
N PHE A 188 2.74 1.11 0.09
CA PHE A 188 2.81 1.56 1.47
C PHE A 188 2.85 3.08 1.51
N SER A 189 2.64 3.66 2.69
CA SER A 189 2.73 5.10 2.90
C SER A 189 3.52 5.40 4.15
N THR A 190 4.40 6.38 4.04
CA THR A 190 5.17 6.95 5.15
C THR A 190 4.78 8.40 5.42
N GLN A 191 3.59 8.81 4.96
CA GLN A 191 3.03 10.13 5.25
C GLN A 191 2.77 10.25 6.76
N THR A 192 2.83 11.47 7.29
CA THR A 192 2.42 11.80 8.66
C THR A 192 1.16 11.05 9.09
N TYR A 193 1.13 10.48 10.26
CA TYR A 193 0.14 9.56 10.85
C TYR A 193 0.23 8.09 10.38
N LYS A 194 1.26 7.71 9.64
CA LYS A 194 1.52 6.30 9.32
C LYS A 194 2.47 5.66 10.34
N HIS A 195 2.72 4.36 10.19
CA HIS A 195 3.60 3.60 11.09
C HIS A 195 5.05 4.10 11.08
N VAL A 196 5.48 4.62 9.95
CA VAL A 196 6.75 5.35 9.79
C VAL A 196 6.39 6.70 9.20
N ASP A 197 6.83 7.77 9.87
CA ASP A 197 6.58 9.15 9.46
C ASP A 197 7.84 9.70 8.76
N SER A 198 7.68 10.11 7.52
CA SER A 198 8.73 10.76 6.73
C SER A 198 8.31 12.14 6.20
N GLY A 199 7.18 12.66 6.68
CA GLY A 199 6.62 13.97 6.30
C GLY A 199 5.38 13.92 5.42
#